data_b3176893137ff452d8f74372ec1f377b
#
_entry.id   b3176893137ff452d8f74372ec1f377b
#
_cell.length_a   1.000
_cell.length_b   1.000
_cell.length_c   1.000
_cell.angle_alpha   90.00
_cell.angle_beta   90.00
_cell.angle_gamma   90.00
#
_symmetry.space_group_name_H-M   'P 1'
#
loop_
_entity.id
_entity.type
_entity.pdbx_description
1 polymer ?
#
loop_
_entity_poly.entity_id
_entity_poly.type
_entity_poly.pdbx_seq_one_letter_code
_entity_poly.pdbx_strand_id
1 'polypeptide(L)'
;MNQKNGKNSLGIDSCFEDLSNPIDLFKKWFSKAEETEINDPNAVAVATSNNNNQPNVRMVLLKGLSNKGFVFYTNFNSKKGGELKENQKASMCFHWKSLRRQVRVIGKVEVVSDKEADDYYNSRPYKNRISAWASLQSQALDRRDTFLEKIKEFEKKYQNA
;
A
#
# COMPACT_ATOMS: atom_id res chain seq x y z
N MET A 1 8.83 40.24 -32.23
CA MET A 1 8.30 39.97 -30.91
C MET A 1 8.54 38.49 -30.58
N ASN A 2 9.58 38.20 -29.82
CA ASN A 2 9.92 36.86 -29.41
C ASN A 2 8.98 36.42 -28.26
N GLN A 3 8.02 35.56 -28.56
CA GLN A 3 7.34 34.83 -27.52
C GLN A 3 8.35 33.86 -26.89
N LYS A 4 8.90 34.22 -25.77
CA LYS A 4 9.56 33.26 -24.87
C LYS A 4 8.48 32.25 -24.44
N ASN A 5 8.53 31.05 -24.99
CA ASN A 5 7.82 29.89 -24.45
C ASN A 5 8.25 29.76 -22.99
N GLY A 6 7.45 30.30 -22.08
CA GLY A 6 7.63 30.11 -20.66
C GLY A 6 7.43 28.62 -20.38
N LYS A 7 8.55 27.91 -20.20
CA LYS A 7 8.48 26.54 -19.64
C LYS A 7 7.66 26.64 -18.37
N ASN A 8 6.51 26.01 -18.36
CA ASN A 8 5.65 25.91 -17.19
C ASN A 8 6.51 25.42 -16.01
N SER A 9 6.73 26.27 -15.03
CA SER A 9 7.63 26.01 -13.90
C SER A 9 7.25 24.79 -13.08
N LEU A 10 6.05 24.26 -13.30
CA LEU A 10 5.52 23.06 -12.63
C LEU A 10 5.81 21.76 -13.41
N GLY A 11 6.38 21.81 -14.61
CA GLY A 11 6.63 20.63 -15.45
C GLY A 11 5.36 19.87 -15.86
N ILE A 12 4.21 20.54 -15.83
CA ILE A 12 2.92 19.92 -16.14
C ILE A 12 2.90 19.42 -17.58
N ASP A 13 3.46 20.17 -18.51
CA ASP A 13 3.45 19.85 -19.94
C ASP A 13 4.26 18.57 -20.27
N SER A 14 5.18 18.16 -19.40
CA SER A 14 5.97 16.94 -19.55
C SER A 14 5.40 15.74 -18.75
N CYS A 15 4.34 15.94 -17.99
CA CYS A 15 3.75 14.92 -17.11
C CYS A 15 2.68 14.09 -17.79
N PHE A 16 1.95 14.69 -18.72
CA PHE A 16 0.81 14.06 -19.37
C PHE A 16 1.24 13.52 -20.74
N GLU A 17 1.22 12.20 -20.84
CA GLU A 17 1.30 11.51 -22.12
C GLU A 17 -0.10 11.04 -22.48
N ASP A 18 -0.45 11.14 -23.75
CA ASP A 18 -1.72 10.62 -24.26
C ASP A 18 -1.64 9.08 -24.35
N LEU A 19 -1.88 8.45 -23.20
CA LEU A 19 -1.92 7.00 -23.09
C LEU A 19 -3.35 6.53 -22.94
N SER A 20 -3.72 5.51 -23.71
CA SER A 20 -5.07 4.93 -23.68
C SER A 20 -5.40 4.23 -22.35
N ASN A 21 -4.39 3.80 -21.59
CA ASN A 21 -4.53 3.11 -20.31
C ASN A 21 -3.87 3.92 -19.17
N PRO A 22 -4.64 4.40 -18.18
CA PRO A 22 -4.10 5.16 -17.06
C PRO A 22 -3.14 4.34 -16.18
N ILE A 23 -3.23 3.01 -16.18
CA ILE A 23 -2.30 2.13 -15.46
C ILE A 23 -0.88 2.24 -16.05
N ASP A 24 -0.76 2.40 -17.36
CA ASP A 24 0.56 2.53 -17.99
C ASP A 24 1.19 3.88 -17.67
N LEU A 25 0.41 4.95 -17.57
CA LEU A 25 0.90 6.24 -17.07
C LEU A 25 1.33 6.14 -15.61
N PHE A 26 0.54 5.45 -14.78
CA PHE A 26 0.91 5.19 -13.39
C PHE A 26 2.26 4.45 -13.30
N LYS A 27 2.46 3.38 -14.08
CA LYS A 27 3.72 2.61 -14.10
C LYS A 27 4.92 3.50 -14.43
N LYS A 28 4.81 4.37 -15.44
CA LYS A 28 5.87 5.34 -15.80
C LYS A 28 6.19 6.29 -14.64
N TRP A 29 5.16 6.84 -14.01
CA TRP A 29 5.35 7.74 -12.87
C TRP A 29 5.90 7.00 -11.64
N PHE A 30 5.45 5.78 -11.40
CA PHE A 30 5.92 4.97 -10.30
C PHE A 30 7.40 4.60 -10.47
N SER A 31 7.81 4.16 -11.67
CA SER A 31 9.23 3.92 -11.95
C SER A 31 10.08 5.18 -11.73
N LYS A 32 9.57 6.36 -12.11
CA LYS A 32 10.27 7.61 -11.82
C LYS A 32 10.32 7.96 -10.34
N ALA A 33 9.26 7.61 -9.60
CA ALA A 33 9.25 7.76 -8.14
C ALA A 33 10.27 6.84 -7.47
N GLU A 34 10.44 5.59 -7.96
CA GLU A 34 11.46 4.65 -7.46
C GLU A 34 12.89 5.20 -7.61
N GLU A 35 13.15 6.04 -8.62
CA GLU A 35 14.45 6.69 -8.82
C GLU A 35 14.65 7.95 -7.96
N THR A 36 13.58 8.64 -7.58
CA THR A 36 13.66 10.02 -7.05
C THR A 36 13.14 10.21 -5.64
N GLU A 37 12.24 9.35 -5.15
CA GLU A 37 11.79 9.40 -3.76
C GLU A 37 12.87 8.84 -2.83
N ILE A 38 13.11 9.52 -1.73
CA ILE A 38 14.15 9.12 -0.76
C ILE A 38 13.77 7.81 -0.06
N ASN A 39 12.48 7.65 0.27
CA ASN A 39 11.97 6.49 1.01
C ASN A 39 10.62 6.04 0.44
N ASP A 40 10.40 4.73 0.44
CA ASP A 40 9.11 4.09 0.21
C ASP A 40 8.26 4.68 -0.94
N PRO A 41 8.76 4.71 -2.18
CA PRO A 41 8.00 5.22 -3.33
C PRO A 41 6.66 4.48 -3.52
N ASN A 42 6.56 3.27 -3.01
CA ASN A 42 5.38 2.43 -3.01
C ASN A 42 4.45 2.64 -1.80
N ALA A 43 4.77 3.58 -0.89
CA ALA A 43 3.87 3.92 0.20
C ALA A 43 2.60 4.62 -0.32
N VAL A 44 1.46 4.20 0.19
CA VAL A 44 0.17 4.73 -0.22
C VAL A 44 -0.77 4.86 0.97
N ALA A 45 -1.45 6.00 1.08
CA ALA A 45 -2.52 6.18 2.04
C ALA A 45 -3.76 5.43 1.54
N VAL A 46 -4.31 4.53 2.38
CA VAL A 46 -5.55 3.80 2.09
C VAL A 46 -6.62 4.23 3.06
N ALA A 47 -7.71 4.77 2.51
CA ALA A 47 -8.92 5.10 3.24
C ALA A 47 -9.94 3.97 3.09
N THR A 48 -10.55 3.60 4.22
CA THR A 48 -11.63 2.62 4.34
C THR A 48 -12.72 3.20 5.24
N SER A 49 -13.92 2.68 5.20
CA SER A 49 -14.99 3.06 6.13
C SER A 49 -15.75 1.82 6.61
N ASN A 50 -16.28 1.90 7.81
CA ASN A 50 -17.20 0.90 8.36
C ASN A 50 -18.64 1.13 7.88
N ASN A 51 -19.58 0.29 8.32
CA ASN A 51 -21.00 0.41 8.00
C ASN A 51 -21.67 1.70 8.53
N ASN A 52 -21.05 2.37 9.50
CA ASN A 52 -21.51 3.66 10.01
C ASN A 52 -20.95 4.85 9.22
N ASN A 53 -20.31 4.58 8.07
CA ASN A 53 -19.66 5.57 7.23
C ASN A 53 -18.51 6.34 7.92
N GLN A 54 -17.96 5.83 9.03
CA GLN A 54 -16.80 6.44 9.68
C GLN A 54 -15.55 6.15 8.86
N PRO A 55 -14.92 7.15 8.23
CA PRO A 55 -13.70 6.95 7.46
C PRO A 55 -12.49 6.78 8.38
N ASN A 56 -11.57 5.95 7.94
CA ASN A 56 -10.25 5.78 8.54
C ASN A 56 -9.19 5.75 7.45
N VAL A 57 -8.00 6.27 7.75
CA VAL A 57 -6.87 6.29 6.82
C VAL A 57 -5.59 5.80 7.50
N ARG A 58 -4.75 5.11 6.76
CA ARG A 58 -3.41 4.65 7.18
C ARG A 58 -2.52 4.42 5.97
N MET A 59 -1.22 4.37 6.22
CA MET A 59 -0.26 3.99 5.18
C MET A 59 -0.20 2.47 5.05
N VAL A 60 -0.10 2.02 3.80
CA VAL A 60 0.28 0.65 3.42
C VAL A 60 1.30 0.73 2.29
N LEU A 61 1.85 -0.40 1.88
CA LEU A 61 2.77 -0.48 0.75
C LEU A 61 2.09 -1.17 -0.43
N LEU A 62 2.16 -0.56 -1.61
CA LEU A 62 1.81 -1.23 -2.86
C LEU A 62 2.77 -2.41 -3.07
N LYS A 63 2.24 -3.59 -3.33
CA LYS A 63 3.01 -4.83 -3.50
C LYS A 63 2.77 -5.51 -4.84
N GLY A 64 1.71 -5.15 -5.53
CA GLY A 64 1.42 -5.63 -6.86
C GLY A 64 0.62 -4.62 -7.66
N LEU A 65 0.84 -4.62 -8.96
CA LEU A 65 0.14 -3.79 -9.94
C LEU A 65 -0.06 -4.57 -11.23
N SER A 66 -1.30 -4.67 -11.63
CA SER A 66 -1.68 -5.27 -12.91
C SER A 66 -2.85 -4.52 -13.53
N ASN A 67 -3.30 -4.92 -14.71
CA ASN A 67 -4.52 -4.39 -15.30
C ASN A 67 -5.80 -4.71 -14.49
N LYS A 68 -5.69 -5.65 -13.52
CA LYS A 68 -6.78 -5.97 -12.58
C LYS A 68 -6.85 -4.99 -11.40
N GLY A 69 -5.74 -4.30 -11.09
CA GLY A 69 -5.72 -3.32 -10.00
C GLY A 69 -4.43 -3.26 -9.22
N PHE A 70 -4.55 -2.66 -8.04
CA PHE A 70 -3.47 -2.35 -7.10
C PHE A 70 -3.56 -3.30 -5.91
N VAL A 71 -2.48 -4.00 -5.58
CA VAL A 71 -2.45 -5.01 -4.53
C VAL A 71 -1.65 -4.51 -3.32
N PHE A 72 -2.24 -4.63 -2.15
CA PHE A 72 -1.55 -4.48 -0.86
C PHE A 72 -1.92 -5.64 0.07
N TYR A 73 -1.03 -5.98 0.97
CA TYR A 73 -1.27 -7.03 1.96
C TYR A 73 -1.44 -6.45 3.36
N THR A 74 -2.36 -7.02 4.11
CA THR A 74 -2.69 -6.56 5.45
C THR A 74 -3.20 -7.69 6.33
N ASN A 75 -3.18 -7.49 7.66
CA ASN A 75 -3.80 -8.42 8.58
C ASN A 75 -5.33 -8.26 8.52
N PHE A 76 -6.06 -9.33 8.22
CA PHE A 76 -7.52 -9.33 8.15
C PHE A 76 -8.20 -9.01 9.48
N ASN A 77 -7.53 -9.28 10.61
CA ASN A 77 -8.03 -8.96 11.95
C ASN A 77 -7.73 -7.52 12.37
N SER A 78 -7.08 -6.73 11.50
CA SER A 78 -6.87 -5.32 11.76
C SER A 78 -8.16 -4.51 11.52
N LYS A 79 -8.22 -3.29 12.06
CA LYS A 79 -9.37 -2.39 11.85
C LYS A 79 -9.74 -2.24 10.38
N LYS A 80 -8.76 -2.01 9.48
CA LYS A 80 -9.01 -1.90 8.05
C LYS A 80 -9.49 -3.21 7.42
N GLY A 81 -9.01 -4.36 7.91
CA GLY A 81 -9.47 -5.68 7.45
C GLY A 81 -10.93 -5.90 7.78
N GLY A 82 -11.38 -5.54 9.00
CA GLY A 82 -12.78 -5.56 9.39
C GLY A 82 -13.64 -4.63 8.54
N GLU A 83 -13.20 -3.38 8.39
CA GLU A 83 -13.91 -2.38 7.56
C GLU A 83 -14.07 -2.84 6.10
N LEU A 84 -13.05 -3.45 5.50
CA LEU A 84 -13.12 -3.97 4.12
C LEU A 84 -13.99 -5.21 3.99
N LYS A 85 -14.17 -6.01 5.05
CA LYS A 85 -15.17 -7.09 5.08
C LYS A 85 -16.60 -6.55 5.02
N GLU A 86 -16.86 -5.47 5.75
CA GLU A 86 -18.17 -4.85 5.86
C GLU A 86 -18.49 -3.99 4.62
N ASN A 87 -17.49 -3.24 4.13
CA ASN A 87 -17.61 -2.30 3.02
C ASN A 87 -16.42 -2.47 2.08
N GLN A 88 -16.64 -3.19 0.99
CA GLN A 88 -15.61 -3.52 0.00
C GLN A 88 -15.22 -2.32 -0.90
N LYS A 89 -15.19 -1.11 -0.36
CA LYS A 89 -14.79 0.10 -1.08
C LYS A 89 -13.61 0.75 -0.39
N ALA A 90 -12.65 1.18 -1.18
CA ALA A 90 -11.48 1.90 -0.68
C ALA A 90 -11.06 3.02 -1.63
N SER A 91 -10.31 3.95 -1.07
CA SER A 91 -9.60 4.97 -1.83
C SER A 91 -8.12 4.92 -1.47
N MET A 92 -7.26 4.95 -2.47
CA MET A 92 -5.81 5.06 -2.32
C MET A 92 -5.35 6.45 -2.76
N CYS A 93 -4.30 6.97 -2.09
CA CYS A 93 -3.65 8.21 -2.47
C CYS A 93 -2.13 8.04 -2.41
N PHE A 94 -1.48 8.04 -3.57
CA PHE A 94 -0.03 8.18 -3.69
C PHE A 94 0.33 9.66 -3.70
N HIS A 95 1.43 10.02 -3.05
CA HIS A 95 1.94 11.38 -3.07
C HIS A 95 3.48 11.36 -3.17
N TRP A 96 3.99 11.59 -4.36
CA TRP A 96 5.42 11.67 -4.67
C TRP A 96 5.87 13.13 -4.67
N LYS A 97 6.51 13.52 -3.57
CA LYS A 97 6.95 14.92 -3.36
C LYS A 97 8.02 15.33 -4.33
N SER A 98 8.99 14.45 -4.62
CA SER A 98 10.06 14.70 -5.58
C SER A 98 9.53 15.02 -6.98
N LEU A 99 8.44 14.37 -7.36
CA LEU A 99 7.79 14.53 -8.67
C LEU A 99 6.68 15.58 -8.66
N ARG A 100 6.29 16.10 -7.48
CA ARG A 100 5.11 16.96 -7.30
C ARG A 100 3.85 16.34 -7.91
N ARG A 101 3.66 15.02 -7.68
CA ARG A 101 2.55 14.25 -8.24
C ARG A 101 1.73 13.58 -7.15
N GLN A 102 0.42 13.58 -7.38
CA GLN A 102 -0.54 12.83 -6.59
C GLN A 102 -1.37 11.95 -7.51
N VAL A 103 -1.55 10.69 -7.13
CA VAL A 103 -2.45 9.76 -7.82
C VAL A 103 -3.48 9.23 -6.83
N ARG A 104 -4.75 9.34 -7.19
CA ARG A 104 -5.86 8.74 -6.42
C ARG A 104 -6.45 7.59 -7.20
N VAL A 105 -6.70 6.50 -6.51
CA VAL A 105 -7.37 5.31 -7.03
C VAL A 105 -8.57 5.02 -6.16
N ILE A 106 -9.75 4.92 -6.74
CA ILE A 106 -11.00 4.63 -6.03
C ILE A 106 -11.61 3.39 -6.66
N GLY A 107 -12.02 2.43 -5.85
CA GLY A 107 -12.60 1.22 -6.39
C GLY A 107 -13.11 0.23 -5.36
N LYS A 108 -13.61 -0.89 -5.89
CA LYS A 108 -13.96 -2.07 -5.11
C LYS A 108 -12.69 -2.80 -4.71
N VAL A 109 -12.71 -3.38 -3.52
CA VAL A 109 -11.61 -4.21 -3.01
C VAL A 109 -12.06 -5.67 -3.01
N GLU A 110 -11.20 -6.53 -3.51
CA GLU A 110 -11.39 -7.97 -3.53
C GLU A 110 -10.18 -8.65 -2.88
N VAL A 111 -10.42 -9.81 -2.29
CA VAL A 111 -9.35 -10.61 -1.71
C VAL A 111 -8.59 -11.31 -2.85
N VAL A 112 -7.27 -11.26 -2.81
CA VAL A 112 -6.42 -12.04 -3.73
C VAL A 112 -6.57 -13.54 -3.45
N SER A 113 -6.15 -14.40 -4.39
CA SER A 113 -6.17 -15.85 -4.16
C SER A 113 -5.26 -16.26 -3.00
N ASP A 114 -5.61 -17.35 -2.32
CA ASP A 114 -4.79 -17.92 -1.23
C ASP A 114 -3.36 -18.17 -1.71
N LYS A 115 -3.21 -18.71 -2.92
CA LYS A 115 -1.89 -18.92 -3.53
C LYS A 115 -1.08 -17.62 -3.64
N GLU A 116 -1.68 -16.54 -4.12
CA GLU A 116 -1.00 -15.24 -4.25
C GLU A 116 -0.63 -14.66 -2.87
N ALA A 117 -1.52 -14.83 -1.88
CA ALA A 117 -1.26 -14.41 -0.52
C ALA A 117 -0.10 -15.20 0.12
N ASP A 118 -0.08 -16.52 -0.07
CA ASP A 118 0.97 -17.42 0.44
C ASP A 118 2.31 -17.16 -0.25
N ASP A 119 2.33 -17.00 -1.58
CA ASP A 119 3.52 -16.66 -2.34
C ASP A 119 4.14 -15.34 -1.82
N TYR A 120 3.33 -14.31 -1.60
CA TYR A 120 3.79 -13.07 -1.00
C TYR A 120 4.28 -13.25 0.44
N TYR A 121 3.51 -13.96 1.28
CA TYR A 121 3.89 -14.19 2.67
C TYR A 121 5.26 -14.89 2.74
N ASN A 122 5.48 -15.92 1.94
CA ASN A 122 6.71 -16.70 1.89
C ASN A 122 7.91 -15.90 1.33
N SER A 123 7.66 -14.91 0.48
CA SER A 123 8.71 -14.01 -0.04
C SER A 123 9.26 -13.05 1.02
N ARG A 124 8.57 -12.89 2.16
CA ARG A 124 8.98 -11.97 3.22
C ARG A 124 10.15 -12.55 4.04
N PRO A 125 11.07 -11.69 4.54
CA PRO A 125 12.10 -12.12 5.47
C PRO A 125 11.49 -12.83 6.68
N TYR A 126 12.16 -13.89 7.16
CA TYR A 126 11.68 -14.72 8.27
C TYR A 126 11.17 -13.91 9.48
N LYS A 127 11.96 -12.93 9.95
CA LYS A 127 11.57 -12.08 11.08
C LYS A 127 10.26 -11.32 10.83
N ASN A 128 10.02 -10.90 9.60
CA ASN A 128 8.78 -10.19 9.23
C ASN A 128 7.58 -11.13 9.18
N ARG A 129 7.80 -12.41 8.80
CA ARG A 129 6.76 -13.45 8.85
C ARG A 129 6.36 -13.75 10.30
N ILE A 130 7.34 -13.95 11.18
CA ILE A 130 7.11 -14.19 12.62
C ILE A 130 6.39 -12.98 13.26
N SER A 131 6.86 -11.78 13.00
CA SER A 131 6.23 -10.56 13.53
C SER A 131 4.77 -10.40 13.08
N ALA A 132 4.43 -10.84 11.86
CA ALA A 132 3.06 -10.79 11.37
C ALA A 132 2.13 -11.76 12.13
N TRP A 133 2.62 -12.93 12.54
CA TRP A 133 1.89 -13.87 13.40
C TRP A 133 1.73 -13.36 14.83
N ALA A 134 2.79 -12.79 15.38
CA ALA A 134 2.77 -12.29 16.76
C ALA A 134 1.92 -11.02 16.94
N SER A 135 1.72 -10.24 15.87
CA SER A 135 1.05 -8.95 15.92
C SER A 135 -0.48 -9.07 15.87
N LEU A 136 -1.15 -8.56 16.88
CA LEU A 136 -2.59 -8.26 16.88
C LEU A 136 -2.80 -6.84 16.32
N GLN A 137 -2.57 -6.65 15.02
CA GLN A 137 -2.59 -5.34 14.39
C GLN A 137 -3.88 -4.56 14.67
N SER A 138 -3.76 -3.30 15.06
CA SER A 138 -4.86 -2.38 15.40
C SER A 138 -5.65 -2.76 16.65
N GLN A 139 -5.14 -3.64 17.50
CA GLN A 139 -5.71 -3.96 18.80
C GLN A 139 -4.86 -3.36 19.93
N ALA A 140 -5.48 -3.13 21.07
CA ALA A 140 -4.76 -2.68 22.26
C ALA A 140 -3.72 -3.73 22.68
N LEU A 141 -2.52 -3.28 22.94
CA LEU A 141 -1.45 -4.10 23.51
C LEU A 141 -1.31 -3.74 24.97
N ASP A 142 -1.51 -4.73 25.87
CA ASP A 142 -1.41 -4.53 27.30
C ASP A 142 0.01 -4.08 27.68
N ARG A 143 1.03 -4.83 27.26
CA ARG A 143 2.43 -4.51 27.50
C ARG A 143 3.29 -4.92 26.31
N ARG A 144 4.39 -4.19 26.10
CA ARG A 144 5.38 -4.51 25.07
C ARG A 144 5.96 -5.92 25.24
N ASP A 145 6.18 -6.34 26.48
CA ASP A 145 6.74 -7.66 26.79
C ASP A 145 5.87 -8.80 26.28
N THR A 146 4.54 -8.67 26.37
CA THR A 146 3.59 -9.64 25.82
C THR A 146 3.79 -9.88 24.31
N PHE A 147 4.10 -8.81 23.57
CA PHE A 147 4.42 -8.95 22.13
C PHE A 147 5.76 -9.64 21.90
N LEU A 148 6.78 -9.32 22.69
CA LEU A 148 8.10 -9.95 22.59
C LEU A 148 8.07 -11.44 22.97
N GLU A 149 7.27 -11.81 23.96
CA GLU A 149 7.03 -13.20 24.36
C GLU A 149 6.36 -13.98 23.21
N LYS A 150 5.34 -13.43 22.58
CA LYS A 150 4.70 -14.04 21.38
C LYS A 150 5.69 -14.21 20.23
N ILE A 151 6.58 -13.24 19.97
CA ILE A 151 7.60 -13.40 18.94
C ILE A 151 8.46 -14.63 19.27
N LYS A 152 8.97 -14.77 20.48
CA LYS A 152 9.79 -15.93 20.89
C LYS A 152 9.04 -17.25 20.78
N GLU A 153 7.76 -17.27 21.15
CA GLU A 153 6.89 -18.45 21.01
C GLU A 153 6.79 -18.87 19.54
N PHE A 154 6.50 -17.93 18.64
CA PHE A 154 6.39 -18.22 17.22
C PHE A 154 7.74 -18.57 16.57
N GLU A 155 8.84 -17.94 16.98
CA GLU A 155 10.18 -18.32 16.55
C GLU A 155 10.48 -19.77 16.92
N LYS A 156 10.16 -20.20 18.15
CA LYS A 156 10.33 -21.59 18.60
C LYS A 156 9.43 -22.57 17.82
N LYS A 157 8.19 -22.15 17.54
CA LYS A 157 7.21 -22.99 16.81
C LYS A 157 7.58 -23.19 15.34
N TYR A 158 8.19 -22.19 14.71
CA TYR A 158 8.46 -22.14 13.27
C TYR A 158 9.96 -22.07 12.95
N GLN A 159 10.82 -22.65 13.78
CA GLN A 159 12.28 -22.61 13.61
C GLN A 159 12.79 -23.11 12.26
N ASN A 160 12.01 -23.91 11.55
CA ASN A 160 12.37 -24.56 10.28
C ASN A 160 11.35 -24.25 9.14
N ALA A 161 10.56 -23.21 9.24
CA ALA A 161 9.52 -22.86 8.26
C ALA A 161 9.94 -21.68 7.35
#